data_7438ff412ccd1f6e9126b0a4859995ce
#
_entry.id   7438ff412ccd1f6e9126b0a4859995ce
#
_cell.length_a   1.000
_cell.length_b   1.000
_cell.length_c   1.000
_cell.angle_alpha   90.00
_cell.angle_beta   90.00
_cell.angle_gamma   90.00
#
_symmetry.space_group_name_H-M   'P 1'
#
loop_
_entity.id
_entity.type
_entity.pdbx_description
1 polymer ?
#
loop_
_entity_poly.entity_id
_entity_poly.type
_entity_poly.pdbx_seq_one_letter_code
_entity_poly.pdbx_strand_id
1 'polypeptide(L)'
;MDDAHSNPLDPVWRALADPTRRDLLDLLRTGPKTTGQLVEAVPMLSRFGVMKHLGVLEEAGLLTVSRQGRQRYNHLNAVPLRQIYERWVSKYEDTWAGSLLSLKRLAERKEQTMSAKISDKPARIAHVAAQIDIKAKKETVFEAWFEDTHKWFFETEADIQNKPTRCDRELGGHFYIELPDGGFNALAQITMIKPNKSIRMRGDCTIPSAMIINMTITFEEDNGVTTVKVDHRMAGEFDDDLPDGFEEGWTDGLQKLKKLVEA
;
A
#
# COMPACT_ATOMS: atom_id res chain seq x y z
N MET A 1 -27.75 9.80 -34.93
CA MET A 1 -26.54 10.53 -34.57
C MET A 1 -25.93 9.83 -33.37
N ASP A 2 -24.82 9.23 -33.58
CA ASP A 2 -24.21 8.14 -32.83
C ASP A 2 -23.88 8.45 -31.38
N ASP A 3 -24.36 7.60 -30.50
CA ASP A 3 -23.97 7.47 -29.06
C ASP A 3 -22.57 6.79 -28.90
N ALA A 4 -21.64 7.05 -29.82
CA ALA A 4 -20.38 6.35 -29.94
C ALA A 4 -19.29 6.74 -28.92
N HIS A 5 -19.60 7.55 -27.87
CA HIS A 5 -18.57 8.04 -26.92
C HIS A 5 -19.00 8.00 -25.44
N SER A 6 -20.02 7.23 -25.08
CA SER A 6 -20.33 7.13 -23.64
C SER A 6 -19.34 6.17 -22.96
N ASN A 7 -18.41 6.74 -22.19
CA ASN A 7 -17.50 5.99 -21.36
C ASN A 7 -18.26 5.38 -20.17
N PRO A 8 -18.16 4.06 -19.91
CA PRO A 8 -18.85 3.41 -18.79
C PRO A 8 -18.54 4.04 -17.42
N LEU A 9 -17.49 4.83 -17.30
CA LEU A 9 -17.14 5.57 -16.09
C LEU A 9 -17.74 6.99 -16.01
N ASP A 10 -18.42 7.48 -17.04
CA ASP A 10 -19.02 8.84 -17.03
C ASP A 10 -20.05 9.03 -15.90
N PRO A 11 -20.94 8.06 -15.59
CA PRO A 11 -21.82 8.17 -14.43
C PRO A 11 -21.06 8.29 -13.11
N VAL A 12 -19.92 7.59 -12.99
CA VAL A 12 -19.06 7.63 -11.80
C VAL A 12 -18.46 9.04 -11.62
N TRP A 13 -17.95 9.64 -12.70
CA TRP A 13 -17.42 10.99 -12.65
C TRP A 13 -18.47 12.03 -12.26
N ARG A 14 -19.65 11.94 -12.83
CA ARG A 14 -20.78 12.82 -12.48
C ARG A 14 -21.18 12.64 -11.01
N ALA A 15 -21.19 11.41 -10.53
CA ALA A 15 -21.49 11.13 -9.13
C ALA A 15 -20.44 11.72 -8.19
N LEU A 16 -19.17 11.59 -8.51
CA LEU A 16 -18.05 12.09 -7.69
C LEU A 16 -17.85 13.61 -7.76
N ALA A 17 -18.43 14.31 -8.73
CA ALA A 17 -18.31 15.76 -8.87
C ALA A 17 -18.93 16.55 -7.69
N ASP A 18 -19.92 16.00 -7.01
CA ASP A 18 -20.64 16.64 -5.92
C ASP A 18 -19.96 16.36 -4.56
N PRO A 19 -19.67 17.39 -3.73
CA PRO A 19 -19.00 17.22 -2.45
C PRO A 19 -19.82 16.37 -1.46
N THR A 20 -21.12 16.58 -1.37
CA THR A 20 -22.00 15.85 -0.46
C THR A 20 -22.02 14.35 -0.77
N ARG A 21 -21.97 13.98 -2.05
CA ARG A 21 -21.88 12.58 -2.44
C ARG A 21 -20.55 11.95 -2.04
N ARG A 22 -19.45 12.70 -2.11
CA ARG A 22 -18.15 12.23 -1.59
C ARG A 22 -18.17 12.05 -0.08
N ASP A 23 -18.77 12.98 0.66
CA ASP A 23 -18.94 12.86 2.12
C ASP A 23 -19.74 11.60 2.50
N LEU A 24 -20.82 11.31 1.77
CA LEU A 24 -21.61 10.09 1.97
C LEU A 24 -20.80 8.81 1.68
N LEU A 25 -19.96 8.81 0.65
CA LEU A 25 -19.04 7.69 0.37
C LEU A 25 -17.99 7.55 1.47
N ASP A 26 -17.45 8.64 1.99
CA ASP A 26 -16.48 8.61 3.10
C ASP A 26 -17.09 8.04 4.38
N LEU A 27 -18.34 8.36 4.69
CA LEU A 27 -19.07 7.77 5.80
C LEU A 27 -19.24 6.24 5.63
N LEU A 28 -19.37 5.75 4.41
CA LEU A 28 -19.55 4.34 4.10
C LEU A 28 -18.24 3.55 4.03
N ARG A 29 -17.08 4.19 4.04
CA ARG A 29 -15.77 3.53 4.11
C ARG A 29 -15.57 2.70 5.37
N THR A 30 -16.19 3.10 6.46
CA THR A 30 -16.11 2.40 7.76
C THR A 30 -17.13 1.27 7.91
N GLY A 31 -17.88 0.96 6.86
CA GLY A 31 -18.88 -0.11 6.84
C GLY A 31 -20.27 0.36 6.40
N PRO A 32 -21.20 -0.59 6.21
CA PRO A 32 -22.55 -0.30 5.78
C PRO A 32 -23.30 0.58 6.78
N LYS A 33 -24.13 1.50 6.25
CA LYS A 33 -24.95 2.37 7.09
C LYS A 33 -26.40 2.40 6.59
N THR A 34 -27.33 2.49 7.52
CA THR A 34 -28.74 2.71 7.17
C THR A 34 -28.93 4.11 6.61
N THR A 35 -29.98 4.31 5.82
CA THR A 35 -30.34 5.65 5.34
C THR A 35 -30.60 6.62 6.50
N GLY A 36 -31.14 6.14 7.63
CA GLY A 36 -31.33 6.96 8.84
C GLY A 36 -30.02 7.49 9.41
N GLN A 37 -29.03 6.62 9.59
CA GLN A 37 -27.68 6.99 10.07
C GLN A 37 -26.97 7.98 9.15
N LEU A 38 -27.15 7.85 7.83
CA LEU A 38 -26.59 8.80 6.86
C LEU A 38 -27.28 10.17 6.95
N VAL A 39 -28.59 10.20 7.16
CA VAL A 39 -29.34 11.46 7.39
C VAL A 39 -28.89 12.17 8.65
N GLU A 40 -28.69 11.44 9.73
CA GLU A 40 -28.17 11.98 11.01
C GLU A 40 -26.75 12.52 10.88
N ALA A 41 -25.91 11.87 10.07
CA ALA A 41 -24.52 12.29 9.84
C ALA A 41 -24.37 13.53 8.95
N VAL A 42 -25.41 13.91 8.18
CA VAL A 42 -25.40 15.07 7.27
C VAL A 42 -26.58 16.01 7.62
N PRO A 43 -26.56 16.69 8.78
CA PRO A 43 -27.70 17.46 9.29
C PRO A 43 -28.07 18.67 8.42
N MET A 44 -27.17 19.10 7.53
CA MET A 44 -27.40 20.19 6.57
C MET A 44 -28.41 19.82 5.46
N LEU A 45 -28.73 18.53 5.29
CA LEU A 45 -29.63 18.04 4.26
C LEU A 45 -30.91 17.44 4.85
N SER A 46 -32.02 17.66 4.13
CA SER A 46 -33.25 16.92 4.41
C SER A 46 -33.08 15.44 4.05
N ARG A 47 -33.90 14.59 4.67
CA ARG A 47 -33.98 13.15 4.32
C ARG A 47 -34.18 12.93 2.81
N PHE A 48 -34.98 13.75 2.17
CA PHE A 48 -35.21 13.69 0.73
C PHE A 48 -33.92 14.04 -0.06
N GLY A 49 -33.18 15.05 0.39
CA GLY A 49 -31.88 15.42 -0.20
C GLY A 49 -30.87 14.27 -0.14
N VAL A 50 -30.72 13.65 1.05
CA VAL A 50 -29.83 12.49 1.22
C VAL A 50 -30.25 11.34 0.29
N MET A 51 -31.54 11.02 0.23
CA MET A 51 -32.05 9.96 -0.65
C MET A 51 -31.76 10.23 -2.11
N LYS A 52 -31.86 11.47 -2.57
CA LYS A 52 -31.52 11.87 -3.95
C LYS A 52 -30.03 11.65 -4.24
N HIS A 53 -29.13 12.04 -3.33
CA HIS A 53 -27.71 11.80 -3.47
C HIS A 53 -27.37 10.29 -3.48
N LEU A 54 -27.99 9.50 -2.61
CA LEU A 54 -27.81 8.06 -2.57
C LEU A 54 -28.30 7.39 -3.88
N GLY A 55 -29.41 7.87 -4.46
CA GLY A 55 -29.90 7.38 -5.75
C GLY A 55 -28.87 7.59 -6.88
N VAL A 56 -28.28 8.78 -6.98
CA VAL A 56 -27.21 9.06 -7.98
C VAL A 56 -26.00 8.17 -7.79
N LEU A 57 -25.59 7.92 -6.54
CA LEU A 57 -24.47 7.03 -6.22
C LEU A 57 -24.79 5.56 -6.57
N GLU A 58 -26.02 5.12 -6.36
CA GLU A 58 -26.49 3.77 -6.70
C GLU A 58 -26.57 3.59 -8.23
N GLU A 59 -27.13 4.55 -8.96
CA GLU A 59 -27.16 4.58 -10.43
C GLU A 59 -25.77 4.57 -11.06
N ALA A 60 -24.80 5.23 -10.41
CA ALA A 60 -23.39 5.21 -10.83
C ALA A 60 -22.63 3.92 -10.43
N GLY A 61 -23.30 2.96 -9.78
CA GLY A 61 -22.68 1.73 -9.31
C GLY A 61 -21.72 1.89 -8.12
N LEU A 62 -21.65 3.08 -7.50
CA LEU A 62 -20.81 3.36 -6.33
C LEU A 62 -21.43 2.86 -5.02
N LEU A 63 -22.71 2.51 -5.03
CA LEU A 63 -23.42 1.91 -3.90
C LEU A 63 -24.12 0.62 -4.32
N THR A 64 -24.14 -0.33 -3.39
CA THR A 64 -25.07 -1.45 -3.40
C THR A 64 -26.00 -1.38 -2.18
N VAL A 65 -27.21 -1.90 -2.34
CA VAL A 65 -28.24 -1.80 -1.30
C VAL A 65 -28.68 -3.18 -0.88
N SER A 66 -28.73 -3.39 0.45
CA SER A 66 -29.37 -4.57 1.03
C SER A 66 -30.52 -4.15 1.95
N ARG A 67 -31.51 -5.04 2.13
CA ARG A 67 -32.63 -4.83 3.07
C ARG A 67 -32.60 -5.88 4.15
N GLN A 68 -32.69 -5.40 5.40
CA GLN A 68 -32.84 -6.25 6.56
C GLN A 68 -34.10 -5.79 7.31
N GLY A 69 -35.17 -6.54 7.15
CA GLY A 69 -36.49 -6.13 7.65
C GLY A 69 -36.95 -4.83 6.99
N ARG A 70 -37.23 -3.80 7.81
CA ARG A 70 -37.66 -2.47 7.35
C ARG A 70 -36.49 -1.51 7.08
N GLN A 71 -35.26 -1.94 7.33
CA GLN A 71 -34.08 -1.09 7.19
C GLN A 71 -33.42 -1.32 5.83
N ARG A 72 -33.05 -0.22 5.16
CA ARG A 72 -32.23 -0.18 3.97
C ARG A 72 -30.79 0.14 4.37
N TYR A 73 -29.88 -0.78 4.11
CA TYR A 73 -28.45 -0.61 4.29
C TYR A 73 -27.78 -0.25 2.96
N ASN A 74 -26.96 0.78 2.99
CA ASN A 74 -26.17 1.24 1.87
C ASN A 74 -24.73 0.78 2.09
N HIS A 75 -24.14 0.14 1.08
CA HIS A 75 -22.78 -0.39 1.10
C HIS A 75 -21.95 0.33 0.03
N LEU A 76 -20.73 0.71 0.36
CA LEU A 76 -19.79 1.23 -0.64
C LEU A 76 -19.40 0.09 -1.61
N ASN A 77 -19.54 0.35 -2.91
CA ASN A 77 -18.98 -0.50 -3.96
C ASN A 77 -17.70 0.16 -4.48
N ALA A 78 -16.55 -0.38 -4.12
CA ALA A 78 -15.25 0.15 -4.51
C ALA A 78 -14.82 -0.22 -5.95
N VAL A 79 -15.55 -1.13 -6.64
CA VAL A 79 -15.16 -1.61 -7.98
C VAL A 79 -15.01 -0.48 -9.00
N PRO A 80 -15.95 0.47 -9.15
CA PRO A 80 -15.78 1.57 -10.10
C PRO A 80 -14.60 2.48 -9.75
N LEU A 81 -14.31 2.68 -8.46
CA LEU A 81 -13.14 3.46 -8.01
C LEU A 81 -11.84 2.73 -8.36
N ARG A 82 -11.80 1.41 -8.23
CA ARG A 82 -10.68 0.58 -8.63
C ARG A 82 -10.43 0.65 -10.14
N GLN A 83 -11.48 0.64 -10.96
CA GLN A 83 -11.37 0.79 -12.41
C GLN A 83 -10.79 2.16 -12.82
N ILE A 84 -11.19 3.24 -12.11
CA ILE A 84 -10.59 4.57 -12.29
C ILE A 84 -9.09 4.54 -11.96
N TYR A 85 -8.74 3.97 -10.80
CA TYR A 85 -7.37 3.82 -10.36
C TYR A 85 -6.53 3.04 -11.38
N GLU A 86 -6.98 1.89 -11.83
CA GLU A 86 -6.28 1.05 -12.80
C GLU A 86 -6.08 1.74 -14.14
N ARG A 87 -7.05 2.55 -14.57
CA ARG A 87 -6.98 3.23 -15.86
C ARG A 87 -5.97 4.38 -15.89
N TRP A 88 -5.86 5.16 -14.81
CA TRP A 88 -5.07 6.41 -14.84
C TRP A 88 -3.99 6.50 -13.76
N VAL A 89 -4.12 5.80 -12.66
CA VAL A 89 -3.19 5.95 -11.52
C VAL A 89 -2.16 4.86 -11.50
N SER A 90 -2.55 3.61 -11.74
CA SER A 90 -1.65 2.45 -11.63
C SER A 90 -0.42 2.52 -12.54
N LYS A 91 -0.53 3.22 -13.68
CA LYS A 91 0.59 3.43 -14.60
C LYS A 91 1.61 4.46 -14.10
N TYR A 92 1.20 5.33 -13.17
CA TYR A 92 2.02 6.42 -12.63
C TYR A 92 2.53 6.13 -11.21
N GLU A 93 2.13 5.02 -10.60
CA GLU A 93 2.62 4.62 -9.28
C GLU A 93 4.11 4.33 -9.24
N ASP A 94 4.71 4.24 -10.42
CA ASP A 94 6.08 3.81 -10.55
C ASP A 94 7.11 4.78 -9.99
N THR A 95 6.79 6.04 -9.62
CA THR A 95 7.89 6.88 -9.17
C THR A 95 7.60 8.07 -8.22
N TRP A 96 6.50 8.80 -8.29
CA TRP A 96 6.49 10.12 -7.61
C TRP A 96 5.16 10.62 -7.04
N ALA A 97 4.04 10.18 -7.57
CA ALA A 97 2.74 10.78 -7.24
C ALA A 97 2.34 10.60 -5.76
N GLY A 98 2.62 9.43 -5.18
CA GLY A 98 2.31 9.16 -3.78
C GLY A 98 3.13 9.99 -2.80
N SER A 99 4.42 10.17 -3.10
CA SER A 99 5.33 10.97 -2.26
C SER A 99 5.00 12.47 -2.33
N LEU A 100 4.68 12.98 -3.53
CA LEU A 100 4.25 14.37 -3.72
C LEU A 100 2.90 14.69 -3.07
N LEU A 101 1.93 13.77 -3.13
CA LEU A 101 0.63 13.92 -2.44
C LEU A 101 0.76 13.86 -0.93
N SER A 102 1.67 13.03 -0.41
CA SER A 102 1.98 12.98 1.01
C SER A 102 2.66 14.27 1.49
N LEU A 103 3.60 14.79 0.72
CA LEU A 103 4.23 16.10 0.97
C LEU A 103 3.22 17.25 0.90
N LYS A 104 2.31 17.23 -0.08
CA LYS A 104 1.23 18.23 -0.20
C LYS A 104 0.28 18.17 0.99
N ARG A 105 -0.15 16.97 1.42
CA ARG A 105 -1.00 16.78 2.61
C ARG A 105 -0.30 17.20 3.90
N LEU A 106 1.01 16.98 4.02
CA LEU A 106 1.80 17.49 5.14
C LEU A 106 1.90 19.00 5.14
N ALA A 107 2.05 19.63 3.98
CA ALA A 107 2.06 21.09 3.83
C ALA A 107 0.69 21.70 4.15
N GLU A 108 -0.40 21.14 3.64
CA GLU A 108 -1.78 21.60 3.86
C GLU A 108 -2.26 21.34 5.31
N ARG A 109 -1.77 20.30 5.99
CA ARG A 109 -2.03 20.06 7.43
C ARG A 109 -1.39 21.12 8.34
N LYS A 110 -0.34 21.78 7.87
CA LYS A 110 0.35 22.84 8.62
C LYS A 110 -0.53 24.06 8.88
N GLU A 111 -1.57 24.28 8.07
CA GLU A 111 -2.49 25.40 8.24
C GLU A 111 -3.64 25.14 9.24
N GLN A 112 -3.90 23.88 9.62
CA GLN A 112 -5.08 23.51 10.39
C GLN A 112 -4.83 23.04 11.84
N THR A 113 -3.59 22.94 12.29
CA THR A 113 -3.30 22.46 13.67
C THR A 113 -2.46 23.46 14.46
N MET A 114 -3.12 24.25 15.28
CA MET A 114 -2.47 24.93 16.41
C MET A 114 -2.03 23.88 17.43
N SER A 115 -0.71 23.85 17.74
CA SER A 115 -0.08 23.09 18.82
C SER A 115 0.40 21.66 18.52
N ALA A 116 0.94 21.38 17.35
CA ALA A 116 1.88 20.27 17.19
C ALA A 116 3.32 20.80 17.35
N LYS A 117 4.17 20.12 18.14
CA LYS A 117 5.62 20.36 18.09
C LYS A 117 6.08 20.01 16.69
N ILE A 118 6.51 21.01 15.93
CA ILE A 118 7.09 20.82 14.61
C ILE A 118 8.46 20.18 14.83
N SER A 119 8.71 19.04 14.19
CA SER A 119 10.07 18.52 14.08
C SER A 119 10.82 19.44 13.12
N ASP A 120 11.94 20.01 13.57
CA ASP A 120 12.81 20.83 12.73
C ASP A 120 13.80 19.98 11.90
N LYS A 121 13.68 18.64 11.95
CA LYS A 121 14.51 17.74 11.15
C LYS A 121 14.09 17.82 9.67
N PRO A 122 15.00 18.14 8.75
CA PRO A 122 14.69 18.15 7.32
C PRO A 122 14.41 16.73 6.82
N ALA A 123 13.44 16.58 5.92
CA ALA A 123 13.24 15.33 5.21
C ALA A 123 14.49 15.03 4.36
N ARG A 124 14.92 13.78 4.38
CA ARG A 124 16.12 13.28 3.68
C ARG A 124 15.71 12.22 2.67
N ILE A 125 16.58 12.00 1.70
CA ILE A 125 16.44 10.90 0.74
C ILE A 125 17.73 10.09 0.83
N ALA A 126 17.57 8.76 0.97
CA ALA A 126 18.67 7.84 0.88
C ALA A 126 18.34 6.69 -0.10
N HIS A 127 19.40 6.10 -0.65
CA HIS A 127 19.33 4.99 -1.57
C HIS A 127 20.35 3.93 -1.14
N VAL A 128 19.85 2.75 -0.82
CA VAL A 128 20.64 1.57 -0.52
C VAL A 128 20.49 0.58 -1.65
N ALA A 129 21.61 0.10 -2.18
CA ALA A 129 21.64 -0.89 -3.24
C ALA A 129 22.50 -2.08 -2.80
N ALA A 130 21.95 -3.28 -2.88
CA ALA A 130 22.67 -4.52 -2.60
C ALA A 130 22.46 -5.52 -3.73
N GLN A 131 23.47 -6.35 -3.98
CA GLN A 131 23.35 -7.44 -4.96
C GLN A 131 24.16 -8.66 -4.58
N ILE A 132 23.72 -9.83 -5.07
CA ILE A 132 24.44 -11.08 -4.90
C ILE A 132 24.22 -12.02 -6.06
N ASP A 133 25.23 -12.81 -6.37
CA ASP A 133 25.16 -13.90 -7.34
C ASP A 133 24.97 -15.23 -6.63
N ILE A 134 23.95 -15.99 -7.02
CA ILE A 134 23.54 -17.26 -6.47
C ILE A 134 23.60 -18.33 -7.56
N LYS A 135 24.32 -19.42 -7.35
CA LYS A 135 24.46 -20.53 -8.31
C LYS A 135 23.20 -21.42 -8.31
N ALA A 136 22.11 -20.84 -8.79
CA ALA A 136 20.81 -21.51 -8.90
C ALA A 136 19.98 -20.84 -9.99
N LYS A 137 18.95 -21.53 -10.48
CA LYS A 137 17.97 -20.96 -11.40
C LYS A 137 17.13 -19.90 -10.68
N LYS A 138 16.75 -18.87 -11.42
CA LYS A 138 15.94 -17.77 -10.86
C LYS A 138 14.61 -18.22 -10.26
N GLU A 139 14.02 -19.29 -10.78
CA GLU A 139 12.80 -19.87 -10.22
C GLU A 139 13.03 -20.36 -8.76
N THR A 140 14.12 -21.07 -8.53
CA THR A 140 14.49 -21.57 -7.19
C THR A 140 14.76 -20.41 -6.23
N VAL A 141 15.51 -19.40 -6.68
CA VAL A 141 15.81 -18.22 -5.85
C VAL A 141 14.55 -17.41 -5.54
N PHE A 142 13.66 -17.27 -6.53
CA PHE A 142 12.40 -16.56 -6.37
C PHE A 142 11.43 -17.28 -5.43
N GLU A 143 11.37 -18.63 -5.48
CA GLU A 143 10.59 -19.43 -4.52
C GLU A 143 11.15 -19.27 -3.10
N ALA A 144 12.47 -19.42 -2.92
CA ALA A 144 13.12 -19.27 -1.62
C ALA A 144 12.93 -17.87 -1.01
N TRP A 145 12.80 -16.84 -1.86
CA TRP A 145 12.49 -15.48 -1.40
C TRP A 145 11.21 -15.42 -0.59
N PHE A 146 10.14 -16.09 -1.03
CA PHE A 146 8.83 -16.07 -0.37
C PHE A 146 8.70 -17.16 0.69
N GLU A 147 8.98 -18.40 0.34
CA GLU A 147 8.71 -19.57 1.21
C GLU A 147 9.66 -19.61 2.41
N ASP A 148 10.90 -19.18 2.20
CA ASP A 148 11.96 -19.28 3.19
C ASP A 148 12.38 -17.92 3.78
N THR A 149 11.56 -16.87 3.62
CA THR A 149 11.86 -15.51 4.13
C THR A 149 12.33 -15.54 5.59
N HIS A 150 11.71 -16.35 6.42
CA HIS A 150 12.03 -16.50 7.83
C HIS A 150 13.41 -17.12 8.12
N LYS A 151 14.06 -17.70 7.13
CA LYS A 151 15.37 -18.34 7.28
C LYS A 151 16.53 -17.44 6.89
N TRP A 152 16.26 -16.42 6.09
CA TRP A 152 17.34 -15.58 5.55
C TRP A 152 17.18 -14.08 5.86
N PHE A 153 15.94 -13.61 6.13
CA PHE A 153 15.71 -12.19 6.40
C PHE A 153 15.66 -11.94 7.90
N PHE A 154 16.56 -11.08 8.40
CA PHE A 154 16.74 -10.62 9.77
C PHE A 154 16.47 -11.64 10.90
N GLU A 155 17.53 -12.15 11.48
CA GLU A 155 17.59 -12.49 12.90
C GLU A 155 18.27 -11.35 13.63
N THR A 156 17.53 -10.48 14.29
CA THR A 156 18.13 -9.66 15.36
C THR A 156 18.18 -10.54 16.60
N GLU A 157 19.38 -10.84 17.08
CA GLU A 157 19.63 -11.73 18.22
C GLU A 157 18.96 -11.30 19.53
N ALA A 158 18.51 -10.05 19.65
CA ALA A 158 18.10 -9.50 20.94
C ALA A 158 16.59 -9.47 21.20
N ASP A 159 15.71 -9.31 20.18
CA ASP A 159 14.32 -8.94 20.46
C ASP A 159 13.24 -9.77 19.78
N ILE A 160 13.57 -10.62 18.83
CA ILE A 160 12.58 -11.43 18.13
C ILE A 160 12.75 -12.90 18.53
N GLN A 161 12.48 -13.19 19.79
CA GLN A 161 12.39 -14.56 20.26
C GLN A 161 11.43 -15.38 19.36
N ASN A 162 12.00 -16.08 18.37
CA ASN A 162 11.36 -17.08 17.52
C ASN A 162 10.14 -16.64 16.70
N LYS A 163 10.08 -15.41 16.19
CA LYS A 163 8.97 -15.00 15.34
C LYS A 163 9.42 -14.80 13.91
N PRO A 164 8.86 -15.56 12.98
CA PRO A 164 9.33 -15.55 11.61
C PRO A 164 8.94 -14.28 10.88
N THR A 165 9.87 -13.75 10.09
CA THR A 165 9.54 -12.80 9.03
C THR A 165 8.86 -13.55 7.90
N ARG A 166 7.80 -12.97 7.36
CA ARG A 166 6.98 -13.53 6.28
C ARG A 166 6.88 -12.55 5.12
N CYS A 167 6.69 -13.11 3.94
CA CYS A 167 6.40 -12.34 2.73
C CYS A 167 5.25 -13.02 1.99
N ASP A 168 4.09 -12.37 1.94
CA ASP A 168 2.94 -12.90 1.21
C ASP A 168 3.23 -12.85 -0.31
N ARG A 169 2.82 -13.90 -1.05
CA ARG A 169 3.05 -13.99 -2.49
C ARG A 169 1.85 -13.51 -3.30
N GLU A 170 1.29 -12.37 -2.93
CA GLU A 170 0.14 -11.80 -3.62
C GLU A 170 0.18 -10.28 -3.68
N LEU A 171 -0.51 -9.70 -4.66
CA LEU A 171 -0.65 -8.26 -4.78
C LEU A 171 -1.46 -7.72 -3.60
N GLY A 172 -0.90 -6.72 -2.90
CA GLY A 172 -1.49 -6.19 -1.68
C GLY A 172 -1.13 -6.96 -0.42
N GLY A 173 -0.48 -8.12 -0.54
CA GLY A 173 0.11 -8.86 0.56
C GLY A 173 1.21 -8.07 1.27
N HIS A 174 1.68 -8.58 2.41
CA HIS A 174 2.63 -7.87 3.26
C HIS A 174 3.96 -8.61 3.38
N PHE A 175 4.99 -7.83 3.56
CA PHE A 175 6.27 -8.25 4.10
C PHE A 175 6.27 -7.83 5.56
N TYR A 176 6.26 -8.79 6.49
CA TYR A 176 5.95 -8.52 7.90
C TYR A 176 6.68 -9.44 8.87
N ILE A 177 6.73 -9.01 10.13
CA ILE A 177 7.22 -9.79 11.27
C ILE A 177 6.03 -10.18 12.13
N GLU A 178 5.90 -11.46 12.49
CA GLU A 178 4.90 -11.92 13.45
C GLU A 178 5.31 -11.52 14.88
N LEU A 179 4.36 -11.01 15.67
CA LEU A 179 4.60 -10.57 17.05
C LEU A 179 4.23 -11.67 18.07
N PRO A 180 4.86 -11.68 19.27
CA PRO A 180 4.62 -12.69 20.31
C PRO A 180 3.17 -12.83 20.77
N ASP A 181 2.40 -11.76 20.71
CA ASP A 181 1.00 -11.68 21.13
C ASP A 181 0.00 -12.10 20.03
N GLY A 182 0.48 -12.56 18.88
CA GLY A 182 -0.34 -12.94 17.73
C GLY A 182 -0.64 -11.76 16.78
N GLY A 183 -0.11 -10.57 17.07
CA GLY A 183 -0.10 -9.45 16.13
C GLY A 183 0.96 -9.61 15.05
N PHE A 184 1.04 -8.63 14.15
CA PHE A 184 2.12 -8.55 13.16
C PHE A 184 2.55 -7.11 12.94
N ASN A 185 3.79 -6.96 12.52
CA ASN A 185 4.41 -5.69 12.20
C ASN A 185 4.73 -5.65 10.70
N ALA A 186 3.95 -4.90 9.91
CA ALA A 186 4.12 -4.82 8.47
C ALA A 186 5.28 -3.89 8.12
N LEU A 187 6.33 -4.44 7.52
CA LEU A 187 7.48 -3.68 7.03
C LEU A 187 7.16 -2.97 5.72
N ALA A 188 6.48 -3.67 4.81
CA ALA A 188 6.10 -3.16 3.51
C ALA A 188 4.91 -3.94 2.94
N GLN A 189 4.20 -3.32 1.99
CA GLN A 189 3.15 -3.95 1.20
C GLN A 189 3.65 -4.24 -0.22
N ILE A 190 3.28 -5.40 -0.75
CA ILE A 190 3.62 -5.80 -2.11
C ILE A 190 2.74 -5.04 -3.11
N THR A 191 3.37 -4.27 -3.97
CA THR A 191 2.70 -3.44 -4.98
C THR A 191 2.84 -4.01 -6.40
N MET A 192 3.77 -4.93 -6.62
CA MET A 192 3.94 -5.62 -7.89
C MET A 192 4.68 -6.95 -7.68
N ILE A 193 4.23 -7.99 -8.38
CA ILE A 193 4.97 -9.25 -8.56
C ILE A 193 5.01 -9.55 -10.06
N LYS A 194 6.22 -9.68 -10.61
CA LYS A 194 6.47 -10.29 -11.92
C LYS A 194 7.16 -11.62 -11.65
N PRO A 195 6.48 -12.77 -11.75
CA PRO A 195 7.04 -14.06 -11.39
C PRO A 195 8.43 -14.30 -11.99
N ASN A 196 9.37 -14.73 -11.16
CA ASN A 196 10.76 -15.02 -11.51
C ASN A 196 11.54 -13.84 -12.13
N LYS A 197 11.04 -12.61 -11.94
CA LYS A 197 11.68 -11.40 -12.51
C LYS A 197 11.84 -10.28 -11.51
N SER A 198 10.77 -9.87 -10.85
CA SER A 198 10.87 -8.75 -9.91
C SER A 198 9.70 -8.68 -8.94
N ILE A 199 9.97 -8.11 -7.77
CA ILE A 199 9.01 -7.79 -6.72
C ILE A 199 9.17 -6.29 -6.42
N ARG A 200 8.05 -5.60 -6.23
CA ARG A 200 8.07 -4.22 -5.74
C ARG A 200 7.26 -4.12 -4.48
N MET A 201 7.80 -3.42 -3.48
CA MET A 201 7.18 -3.23 -2.17
C MET A 201 7.26 -1.77 -1.75
N ARG A 202 6.29 -1.34 -0.92
CA ARG A 202 6.24 0.01 -0.34
C ARG A 202 5.77 -0.08 1.10
N GLY A 203 6.36 0.71 1.99
CA GLY A 203 5.99 0.76 3.41
C GLY A 203 6.69 1.88 4.16
N ASP A 204 6.71 1.77 5.48
CA ASP A 204 7.39 2.68 6.40
C ASP A 204 8.43 1.97 7.28
N CYS A 205 8.65 0.68 7.08
CA CYS A 205 9.52 -0.20 7.87
C CYS A 205 9.23 -0.19 9.38
N THR A 206 8.03 0.28 9.78
CA THR A 206 7.63 0.39 11.19
C THR A 206 8.54 1.23 12.08
N ILE A 207 9.43 1.98 11.48
CA ILE A 207 10.28 2.93 12.21
C ILE A 207 9.37 4.07 12.67
N PRO A 208 9.40 4.45 13.96
CA PRO A 208 8.53 5.49 14.51
C PRO A 208 8.94 6.91 14.08
N SER A 209 9.27 7.06 12.81
CA SER A 209 9.60 8.32 12.15
C SER A 209 8.74 8.50 10.91
N ALA A 210 8.55 9.73 10.47
CA ALA A 210 7.81 10.02 9.24
C ALA A 210 8.64 9.62 8.00
N MET A 211 8.71 8.32 7.71
CA MET A 211 9.52 7.77 6.63
C MET A 211 8.65 6.92 5.68
N ILE A 212 8.99 6.93 4.41
CA ILE A 212 8.42 6.06 3.37
C ILE A 212 9.57 5.34 2.69
N ILE A 213 9.38 4.02 2.47
CA ILE A 213 10.31 3.21 1.70
C ILE A 213 9.66 2.70 0.42
N ASN A 214 10.48 2.56 -0.61
CA ASN A 214 10.15 1.82 -1.83
C ASN A 214 11.29 0.85 -2.13
N MET A 215 10.94 -0.41 -2.31
CA MET A 215 11.90 -1.45 -2.61
C MET A 215 11.58 -2.10 -3.95
N THR A 216 12.58 -2.33 -4.77
CA THR A 216 12.48 -3.16 -5.98
C THR A 216 13.53 -4.25 -5.90
N ILE A 217 13.09 -5.50 -5.98
CA ILE A 217 13.95 -6.67 -6.03
C ILE A 217 13.87 -7.24 -7.44
N THR A 218 15.02 -7.50 -8.07
CA THR A 218 15.09 -8.10 -9.41
C THR A 218 15.89 -9.40 -9.38
N PHE A 219 15.47 -10.35 -10.22
CA PHE A 219 16.08 -11.67 -10.38
C PHE A 219 16.47 -11.83 -11.87
N GLU A 220 17.75 -11.77 -12.14
CA GLU A 220 18.32 -11.89 -13.48
C GLU A 220 19.17 -13.15 -13.54
N GLU A 221 18.93 -14.04 -14.52
CA GLU A 221 19.69 -15.28 -14.65
C GLU A 221 20.54 -15.25 -15.92
N ASP A 222 21.80 -15.62 -15.75
CA ASP A 222 22.72 -15.90 -16.84
C ASP A 222 23.53 -17.17 -16.52
N ASN A 223 23.52 -18.14 -17.44
CA ASN A 223 24.29 -19.39 -17.36
C ASN A 223 24.12 -20.16 -16.02
N GLY A 224 22.90 -20.20 -15.48
CA GLY A 224 22.57 -20.93 -14.25
C GLY A 224 23.00 -20.21 -12.96
N VAL A 225 23.40 -18.96 -13.07
CA VAL A 225 23.65 -18.06 -11.95
C VAL A 225 22.60 -16.97 -11.93
N THR A 226 21.92 -16.81 -10.81
CA THR A 226 20.93 -15.75 -10.60
C THR A 226 21.54 -14.59 -9.84
N THR A 227 21.56 -13.43 -10.44
CA THR A 227 21.88 -12.17 -9.76
C THR A 227 20.60 -11.60 -9.13
N VAL A 228 20.57 -11.51 -7.81
CA VAL A 228 19.52 -10.82 -7.05
C VAL A 228 19.99 -9.41 -6.77
N LYS A 229 19.21 -8.41 -7.16
CA LYS A 229 19.48 -6.99 -6.89
C LYS A 229 18.37 -6.40 -6.05
N VAL A 230 18.72 -5.66 -5.03
CA VAL A 230 17.81 -4.88 -4.17
C VAL A 230 18.09 -3.40 -4.39
N ASP A 231 17.07 -2.67 -4.80
CA ASP A 231 17.03 -1.20 -4.86
C ASP A 231 16.10 -0.73 -3.75
N HIS A 232 16.63 -0.18 -2.66
CA HIS A 232 15.87 0.26 -1.51
C HIS A 232 16.03 1.77 -1.34
N ARG A 233 14.96 2.49 -1.60
CA ARG A 233 14.90 3.95 -1.51
C ARG A 233 14.04 4.36 -0.33
N MET A 234 14.51 5.32 0.43
CA MET A 234 13.81 5.86 1.59
C MET A 234 13.75 7.38 1.52
N ALA A 235 12.65 7.95 2.00
CA ALA A 235 12.44 9.38 2.09
C ALA A 235 11.68 9.72 3.37
N GLY A 236 12.16 10.71 4.12
CA GLY A 236 11.53 11.15 5.36
C GLY A 236 12.53 11.61 6.41
N GLU A 237 12.12 11.56 7.68
CA GLU A 237 12.97 11.87 8.82
C GLU A 237 13.64 10.59 9.33
N PHE A 238 14.97 10.52 9.27
CA PHE A 238 15.76 9.42 9.81
C PHE A 238 17.17 9.89 10.19
N ASP A 239 17.82 9.13 11.06
CA ASP A 239 19.18 9.42 11.54
C ASP A 239 20.23 9.06 10.49
N ASP A 240 21.46 9.59 10.65
CA ASP A 240 22.52 9.50 9.65
C ASP A 240 23.01 8.08 9.39
N ASP A 241 22.93 7.22 10.38
CA ASP A 241 23.38 5.83 10.39
C ASP A 241 22.33 4.83 9.87
N LEU A 242 21.08 5.27 9.73
CA LEU A 242 20.00 4.37 9.29
C LEU A 242 20.24 3.73 7.90
N PRO A 243 20.71 4.46 6.87
CA PRO A 243 21.00 3.86 5.57
C PRO A 243 22.09 2.77 5.65
N ASP A 244 23.12 2.98 6.46
CA ASP A 244 24.21 2.02 6.66
C ASP A 244 23.69 0.73 7.29
N GLY A 245 22.81 0.83 8.29
CA GLY A 245 22.14 -0.32 8.89
C GLY A 245 21.29 -1.12 7.89
N PHE A 246 20.62 -0.46 6.96
CA PHE A 246 19.90 -1.14 5.88
C PHE A 246 20.86 -1.80 4.88
N GLU A 247 21.99 -1.19 4.55
CA GLU A 247 23.01 -1.78 3.67
C GLU A 247 23.59 -3.05 4.26
N GLU A 248 23.99 -3.00 5.54
CA GLU A 248 24.48 -4.17 6.28
C GLU A 248 23.41 -5.28 6.35
N GLY A 249 22.18 -4.94 6.70
CA GLY A 249 21.07 -5.88 6.79
C GLY A 249 20.77 -6.57 5.46
N TRP A 250 20.72 -5.85 4.35
CA TRP A 250 20.54 -6.45 3.04
C TRP A 250 21.70 -7.33 2.63
N THR A 251 22.93 -6.91 2.92
CA THR A 251 24.13 -7.69 2.62
C THR A 251 24.12 -9.02 3.37
N ASP A 252 23.84 -9.01 4.66
CA ASP A 252 23.76 -10.22 5.48
C ASP A 252 22.59 -11.14 5.03
N GLY A 253 21.38 -10.56 4.84
CA GLY A 253 20.22 -11.31 4.39
C GLY A 253 20.44 -12.00 3.05
N LEU A 254 21.01 -11.31 2.06
CA LEU A 254 21.32 -11.89 0.76
C LEU A 254 22.38 -12.99 0.85
N GLN A 255 23.38 -12.87 1.75
CA GLN A 255 24.35 -13.94 2.01
C GLN A 255 23.70 -15.19 2.61
N LYS A 256 22.75 -15.01 3.53
CA LYS A 256 21.95 -16.11 4.10
C LYS A 256 21.09 -16.79 3.03
N LEU A 257 20.42 -15.99 2.18
CA LEU A 257 19.63 -16.50 1.05
C LEU A 257 20.50 -17.35 0.11
N LYS A 258 21.69 -16.85 -0.24
CA LYS A 258 22.65 -17.60 -1.06
C LYS A 258 23.03 -18.94 -0.44
N LYS A 259 23.42 -18.94 0.82
CA LYS A 259 23.77 -20.19 1.53
C LYS A 259 22.61 -21.17 1.57
N LEU A 260 21.39 -20.68 1.77
CA LEU A 260 20.20 -21.50 1.80
C LEU A 260 19.89 -22.19 0.46
N VAL A 261 20.08 -21.46 -0.64
CA VAL A 261 19.71 -21.95 -1.98
C VAL A 261 20.82 -22.81 -2.59
N GLU A 262 22.08 -22.56 -2.24
CA GLU A 262 23.25 -23.33 -2.75
C GLU A 262 23.55 -24.58 -1.92
N ALA A 263 22.84 -24.81 -0.79
CA ALA A 263 22.97 -26.01 0.06
C ALA A 263 22.28 -27.23 -0.54
#